data_8df1990d86ad0a4da1cf36445ff77d96
#
_entry.id   8df1990d86ad0a4da1cf36445ff77d96
#
_cell.length_a   1.000
_cell.length_b   1.000
_cell.length_c   1.000
_cell.angle_alpha   90.00
_cell.angle_beta   90.00
_cell.angle_gamma   90.00
#
_symmetry.space_group_name_H-M   'P 1'
#
loop_
_entity.id
_entity.type
_entity.pdbx_description
1 polymer ?
#
loop_
_entity_poly.entity_id
_entity_poly.type
_entity_poly.pdbx_seq_one_letter_code
_entity_poly.pdbx_strand_id
1 'polypeptide(L)'
;MLALADRQDEVRVVDDQRGSPTYVGHLAQATRELLDLPYGTWHVAAAGDCTWAEFAEAIFDQAGSRCRIVPISTEELARPASRPAYSVLASERPGAPRLPHWREGLRACVERLLLE
;
A
#
# COMPACT_ATOMS: atom_id res chain seq x y z
N MET A 1 8.59 -6.05 5.22
CA MET A 1 9.52 -5.81 4.09
C MET A 1 10.92 -5.45 4.60
N LEU A 2 11.12 -4.37 5.37
CA LEU A 2 12.45 -3.95 5.83
C LEU A 2 13.19 -5.04 6.61
N ALA A 3 12.53 -5.71 7.57
CA ALA A 3 13.12 -6.83 8.30
C ALA A 3 13.54 -8.04 7.44
N LEU A 4 12.97 -8.18 6.24
CA LEU A 4 13.42 -9.19 5.26
C LEU A 4 14.66 -8.70 4.52
N ALA A 5 14.71 -7.41 4.17
CA ALA A 5 15.84 -6.80 3.49
C ALA A 5 17.14 -6.84 4.32
N ASP A 6 17.01 -6.83 5.65
CA ASP A 6 18.16 -6.96 6.56
C ASP A 6 18.77 -8.38 6.59
N ARG A 7 18.04 -9.37 6.07
CA ARG A 7 18.40 -10.79 6.17
C ARG A 7 18.65 -11.47 4.82
N GLN A 8 18.28 -10.82 3.73
CA GLN A 8 18.30 -11.41 2.39
C GLN A 8 18.75 -10.38 1.37
N ASP A 9 19.54 -10.81 0.40
CA ASP A 9 19.99 -9.96 -0.71
C ASP A 9 18.89 -9.76 -1.76
N GLU A 10 17.88 -10.63 -1.77
CA GLU A 10 16.73 -10.52 -2.65
C GLU A 10 15.45 -11.07 -2.00
N VAL A 11 14.32 -10.46 -2.36
CA VAL A 11 12.98 -10.85 -1.89
C VAL A 11 12.06 -11.04 -3.09
N ARG A 12 11.37 -12.17 -3.13
CA ARG A 12 10.37 -12.48 -4.17
C ARG A 12 9.03 -11.86 -3.80
N VAL A 13 8.46 -11.05 -4.69
CA VAL A 13 7.20 -10.33 -4.45
C VAL A 13 6.27 -10.42 -5.66
N VAL A 14 5.00 -10.65 -5.40
CA VAL A 14 3.96 -10.76 -6.43
C VAL A 14 3.80 -9.46 -7.21
N ASP A 15 3.76 -9.56 -8.55
CA ASP A 15 3.67 -8.41 -9.47
C ASP A 15 2.40 -8.41 -10.35
N ASP A 16 1.50 -9.34 -10.15
CA ASP A 16 0.23 -9.46 -10.87
C ASP A 16 -1.00 -9.15 -10.01
N GLN A 17 -0.80 -8.53 -8.82
CA GLN A 17 -1.86 -8.06 -7.94
C GLN A 17 -1.70 -6.57 -7.69
N ARG A 18 -2.70 -5.77 -8.08
CA ARG A 18 -2.73 -4.31 -7.89
C ARG A 18 -3.69 -3.89 -6.80
N GLY A 19 -3.29 -2.90 -6.04
CA GLY A 19 -4.10 -2.30 -4.98
C GLY A 19 -3.64 -0.87 -4.66
N SER A 20 -4.30 -0.22 -3.71
CA SER A 20 -3.93 1.12 -3.22
C SER A 20 -3.42 1.04 -1.79
N PRO A 21 -2.11 0.90 -1.55
CA PRO A 21 -1.57 0.93 -0.20
C PRO A 21 -1.95 2.23 0.50
N THR A 22 -2.55 2.12 1.66
CA THR A 22 -3.11 3.29 2.35
C THR A 22 -2.45 3.45 3.72
N TYR A 23 -1.80 4.61 3.93
CA TYR A 23 -1.18 4.94 5.20
C TYR A 23 -2.21 5.14 6.30
N VAL A 24 -2.04 4.46 7.42
CA VAL A 24 -2.98 4.46 8.54
C VAL A 24 -3.23 5.87 9.11
N GLY A 25 -2.24 6.75 9.10
CA GLY A 25 -2.40 8.13 9.54
C GLY A 25 -3.39 8.93 8.68
N HIS A 26 -3.29 8.80 7.34
CA HIS A 26 -4.23 9.42 6.41
C HIS A 26 -5.63 8.80 6.55
N LEU A 27 -5.72 7.49 6.71
CA LEU A 27 -7.00 6.81 6.89
C LEU A 27 -7.69 7.21 8.19
N ALA A 28 -6.94 7.35 9.29
CA ALA A 28 -7.48 7.81 10.57
C ALA A 28 -8.05 9.23 10.48
N GLN A 29 -7.37 10.14 9.79
CA GLN A 29 -7.86 11.49 9.55
C GLN A 29 -9.15 11.47 8.72
N ALA A 30 -9.17 10.73 7.61
CA ALA A 30 -10.37 10.60 6.77
C ALA A 30 -11.53 9.95 7.54
N THR A 31 -11.27 8.97 8.41
CA THR A 31 -12.29 8.36 9.25
C THR A 31 -12.96 9.39 10.16
N ARG A 32 -12.19 10.33 10.70
CA ARG A 32 -12.76 11.43 11.50
C ARG A 32 -13.67 12.33 10.66
N GLU A 33 -13.27 12.65 9.43
CA GLU A 33 -14.09 13.45 8.50
C GLU A 33 -15.42 12.73 8.14
N LEU A 34 -15.40 11.40 8.04
CA LEU A 34 -16.59 10.59 7.76
C LEU A 34 -17.68 10.70 8.84
N LEU A 35 -17.34 11.04 10.09
CA LEU A 35 -18.31 11.19 11.18
C LEU A 35 -19.31 12.33 10.94
N ASP A 36 -18.91 13.31 10.15
CA ASP A 36 -19.74 14.48 9.81
C ASP A 36 -20.53 14.28 8.50
N LEU A 37 -20.37 13.13 7.83
CA LEU A 37 -21.02 12.83 6.56
C LEU A 37 -22.29 11.98 6.74
N PRO A 38 -23.20 12.01 5.76
CA PRO A 38 -24.43 11.20 5.80
C PRO A 38 -24.14 9.72 5.99
N TYR A 39 -24.97 9.07 6.77
CA TYR A 39 -24.88 7.63 7.03
C TYR A 39 -24.82 6.79 5.75
N GLY A 40 -24.06 5.71 5.78
CA GLY A 40 -23.93 4.76 4.68
C GLY A 40 -22.50 4.24 4.50
N THR A 41 -22.27 3.51 3.44
CA THR A 41 -20.95 2.98 3.09
C THR A 41 -20.15 4.03 2.33
N TRP A 42 -18.90 4.21 2.74
CA TRP A 42 -17.93 5.08 2.11
C TRP A 42 -16.65 4.29 1.79
N HIS A 43 -16.18 4.40 0.54
CA HIS A 43 -14.88 3.83 0.18
C HIS A 43 -13.82 4.91 0.29
N VAL A 44 -12.79 4.65 1.06
CA VAL A 44 -11.67 5.58 1.29
C VAL A 44 -10.36 4.83 1.15
N ALA A 45 -9.55 5.23 0.21
CA ALA A 45 -8.23 4.66 -0.05
C ALA A 45 -7.28 5.73 -0.56
N ALA A 46 -5.98 5.49 -0.49
CA ALA A 46 -4.98 6.39 -1.07
C ALA A 46 -5.19 6.54 -2.59
N ALA A 47 -4.84 7.69 -3.11
CA ALA A 47 -4.82 7.93 -4.55
C ALA A 47 -3.71 7.11 -5.23
N GLY A 48 -3.94 6.76 -6.50
CA GLY A 48 -3.04 5.91 -7.26
C GLY A 48 -3.10 4.44 -6.87
N ASP A 49 -2.41 3.62 -7.63
CA ASP A 49 -2.34 2.18 -7.42
C ASP A 49 -0.94 1.67 -7.77
N CYS A 50 -0.62 0.49 -7.33
CA CYS A 50 0.62 -0.20 -7.65
C CYS A 50 0.48 -1.71 -7.43
N THR A 51 1.40 -2.49 -7.98
CA THR A 51 1.56 -3.89 -7.60
C THR A 51 2.27 -4.03 -6.27
N TRP A 52 2.24 -5.22 -5.68
CA TRP A 52 3.02 -5.50 -4.48
C TRP A 52 4.53 -5.39 -4.72
N ALA A 53 5.02 -5.77 -5.91
CA ALA A 53 6.42 -5.62 -6.28
C ALA A 53 6.81 -4.14 -6.38
N GLU A 54 6.04 -3.31 -7.10
CA GLU A 54 6.24 -1.85 -7.20
C GLU A 54 6.22 -1.17 -5.81
N PHE A 55 5.33 -1.63 -4.92
CA PHE A 55 5.28 -1.10 -3.55
C PHE A 55 6.51 -1.48 -2.75
N ALA A 56 6.98 -2.73 -2.87
CA ALA A 56 8.19 -3.21 -2.20
C ALA A 56 9.45 -2.48 -2.68
N GLU A 57 9.58 -2.25 -3.98
CA GLU A 57 10.68 -1.44 -4.56
C GLU A 57 10.68 -0.03 -3.96
N ALA A 58 9.53 0.63 -3.93
CA ALA A 58 9.41 1.97 -3.35
C ALA A 58 9.76 2.01 -1.84
N ILE A 59 9.44 0.96 -1.07
CA ILE A 59 9.87 0.83 0.33
C ILE A 59 11.38 0.76 0.43
N PHE A 60 12.02 -0.08 -0.39
CA PHE A 60 13.47 -0.28 -0.35
C PHE A 60 14.22 0.96 -0.81
N ASP A 61 13.75 1.63 -1.86
CA ASP A 61 14.32 2.89 -2.33
C ASP A 61 14.30 3.96 -1.24
N GLN A 62 13.17 4.15 -0.57
CA GLN A 62 13.04 5.15 0.49
C GLN A 62 13.83 4.81 1.76
N ALA A 63 13.99 3.53 2.06
CA ALA A 63 14.78 3.07 3.20
C ALA A 63 16.28 2.96 2.89
N GLY A 64 16.71 3.21 1.65
CA GLY A 64 18.11 3.05 1.22
C GLY A 64 18.59 1.61 1.26
N SER A 65 17.70 0.64 1.16
CA SER A 65 18.03 -0.78 1.15
C SER A 65 18.67 -1.20 -0.18
N ARG A 66 19.66 -2.09 -0.11
CA ARG A 66 20.29 -2.70 -1.29
C ARG A 66 19.64 -4.02 -1.69
N CYS A 67 18.66 -4.50 -0.94
CA CYS A 67 17.94 -5.73 -1.21
C CYS A 67 17.17 -5.60 -2.54
N ARG A 68 17.25 -6.61 -3.38
CA ARG A 68 16.63 -6.62 -4.70
C ARG A 68 15.23 -7.24 -4.63
N ILE A 69 14.28 -6.65 -5.33
CA ILE A 69 12.98 -7.26 -5.56
C ILE A 69 13.04 -8.16 -6.78
N VAL A 70 12.52 -9.38 -6.64
CA VAL A 70 12.33 -10.33 -7.74
C VAL A 70 10.82 -10.48 -7.95
N PRO A 71 10.27 -9.88 -9.02
CA PRO A 71 8.86 -10.02 -9.35
C PRO A 71 8.50 -11.47 -9.65
N ILE A 72 7.39 -11.95 -9.11
CA ILE A 72 6.84 -13.29 -9.37
C ILE A 72 5.34 -13.21 -9.62
N SER A 73 4.76 -14.25 -10.18
CA SER A 73 3.31 -14.37 -10.33
C SER A 73 2.63 -14.89 -9.06
N THR A 74 1.32 -14.66 -8.97
CA THR A 74 0.47 -15.27 -7.94
C THR A 74 0.54 -16.79 -7.96
N GLU A 75 0.60 -17.38 -9.16
CA GLU A 75 0.71 -18.82 -9.35
C GLU A 75 2.03 -19.38 -8.78
N GLU A 76 3.16 -18.69 -9.04
CA GLU A 76 4.46 -19.07 -8.48
C GLU A 76 4.50 -18.97 -6.95
N LEU A 77 3.76 -18.04 -6.35
CA LEU A 77 3.66 -17.90 -4.90
C LEU A 77 2.87 -19.06 -4.25
N ALA A 78 1.97 -19.70 -5.00
CA ALA A 78 1.21 -20.89 -4.63
C ALA A 78 0.53 -20.81 -3.24
N ARG A 79 -0.11 -19.68 -2.90
CA ARG A 79 -0.86 -19.55 -1.65
C ARG A 79 -2.22 -20.26 -1.72
N PRO A 80 -2.69 -20.89 -0.62
CA PRO A 80 -3.99 -21.58 -0.58
C PRO A 80 -5.18 -20.68 -0.90
N ALA A 81 -5.15 -19.41 -0.43
CA ALA A 81 -6.23 -18.45 -0.66
C ALA A 81 -6.03 -17.69 -1.96
N SER A 82 -7.04 -17.73 -2.83
CA SER A 82 -7.09 -16.88 -4.04
C SER A 82 -7.15 -15.40 -3.64
N ARG A 83 -6.39 -14.57 -4.35
CA ARG A 83 -6.38 -13.11 -4.20
C ARG A 83 -6.80 -12.45 -5.51
N PRO A 84 -7.62 -11.38 -5.47
CA PRO A 84 -7.97 -10.68 -6.70
C PRO A 84 -6.73 -10.05 -7.34
N ALA A 85 -6.67 -10.08 -8.67
CA ALA A 85 -5.61 -9.41 -9.42
C ALA A 85 -5.73 -7.87 -9.35
N TYR A 86 -6.93 -7.36 -9.12
CA TYR A 86 -7.23 -5.92 -9.03
C TYR A 86 -8.16 -5.64 -7.85
N SER A 87 -7.66 -4.92 -6.84
CA SER A 87 -8.39 -4.56 -5.63
C SER A 87 -8.36 -3.05 -5.35
N VAL A 88 -8.13 -2.25 -6.37
CA VAL A 88 -8.13 -0.78 -6.25
C VAL A 88 -9.55 -0.29 -5.98
N LEU A 89 -9.69 0.57 -4.98
CA LEU A 89 -10.96 1.19 -4.63
C LEU A 89 -11.06 2.60 -5.19
N ALA A 90 -12.25 2.96 -5.65
CA ALA A 90 -12.63 4.32 -5.98
C ALA A 90 -13.84 4.75 -5.16
N SER A 91 -13.90 6.02 -4.81
CA SER A 91 -15.04 6.59 -4.11
C SER A 91 -15.96 7.27 -5.12
N GLU A 92 -17.18 6.76 -5.27
CA GLU A 92 -18.19 7.30 -6.18
C GLU A 92 -19.14 8.27 -5.47
N ARG A 93 -19.21 8.22 -4.14
CA ARG A 93 -20.11 9.11 -3.38
C ARG A 93 -19.57 10.54 -3.36
N PRO A 94 -20.40 11.55 -3.70
CA PRO A 94 -20.02 12.95 -3.57
C PRO A 94 -19.64 13.31 -2.14
N GLY A 95 -18.58 14.08 -1.95
CA GLY A 95 -18.10 14.50 -0.63
C GLY A 95 -17.22 13.48 0.10
N ALA A 96 -16.92 12.34 -0.50
CA ALA A 96 -15.98 11.38 0.10
C ALA A 96 -14.60 12.01 0.34
N PRO A 97 -13.97 11.77 1.49
CA PRO A 97 -12.59 12.20 1.74
C PRO A 97 -11.64 11.68 0.66
N ARG A 98 -10.76 12.55 0.19
CA ARG A 98 -9.72 12.21 -0.79
C ARG A 98 -8.38 12.13 -0.07
N LEU A 99 -7.74 10.97 -0.08
CA LEU A 99 -6.45 10.79 0.51
C LEU A 99 -5.33 11.15 -0.47
N PRO A 100 -4.14 11.52 0.04
CA PRO A 100 -2.95 11.72 -0.78
C PRO A 100 -2.57 10.46 -1.57
N HIS A 101 -1.68 10.61 -2.54
CA HIS A 101 -1.14 9.49 -3.29
C HIS A 101 -0.41 8.50 -2.34
N TRP A 102 -0.47 7.21 -2.63
CA TRP A 102 0.11 6.17 -1.79
C TRP A 102 1.61 6.37 -1.51
N ARG A 103 2.36 6.98 -2.44
CA ARG A 103 3.79 7.29 -2.25
C ARG A 103 4.03 8.34 -1.15
N GLU A 104 3.12 9.27 -0.98
CA GLU A 104 3.19 10.26 0.12
C GLU A 104 2.93 9.58 1.47
N GLY A 105 1.95 8.68 1.50
CA GLY A 105 1.68 7.85 2.68
C GLY A 105 2.84 6.94 3.03
N LEU A 106 3.49 6.34 2.02
CA LEU A 106 4.69 5.54 2.23
C LEU A 106 5.82 6.37 2.82
N ARG A 107 6.10 7.55 2.28
CA ARG A 107 7.13 8.45 2.80
C ARG A 107 6.88 8.79 4.27
N ALA A 108 5.66 9.21 4.62
CA ALA A 108 5.30 9.52 6.00
C ALA A 108 5.46 8.32 6.95
N CYS A 109 5.17 7.10 6.46
CA CYS A 109 5.35 5.89 7.22
C CYS A 109 6.83 5.56 7.46
N VAL A 110 7.66 5.64 6.42
CA VAL A 110 9.11 5.32 6.52
C VAL A 110 9.82 6.36 7.40
N GLU A 111 9.54 7.64 7.21
CA GLU A 111 10.10 8.72 8.07
C GLU A 111 9.80 8.46 9.55
N ARG A 112 8.58 8.07 9.87
CA ARG A 112 8.19 7.75 11.25
C ARG A 112 8.93 6.53 11.80
N LEU A 113 9.07 5.46 10.99
CA LEU A 113 9.78 4.25 11.41
C LEU A 113 11.28 4.45 11.62
N LEU A 114 11.88 5.39 10.89
CA LEU A 114 13.31 5.71 11.04
C LEU A 114 13.61 6.65 12.23
N LEU A 115 12.58 7.28 12.81
CA LEU A 115 12.70 8.13 13.99
C LEU A 115 12.55 7.36 15.32
N GLU A 116 12.07 6.12 15.29
CA GLU A 116 11.92 5.22 16.44
C GLU A 116 13.15 4.29 16.59
#